data_7453df04df0348d3d34ae70b54d29967
#
_entry.id   7453df04df0348d3d34ae70b54d29967
#
_cell.length_a   1.000
_cell.length_b   1.000
_cell.length_c   1.000
_cell.angle_alpha   90.00
_cell.angle_beta   90.00
_cell.angle_gamma   90.00
#
_symmetry.space_group_name_H-M   'P 1'
#
loop_
_entity.id
_entity.type
_entity.pdbx_description
1 polymer ?
#
loop_
_entity_poly.entity_id
_entity_poly.type
_entity_poly.pdbx_seq_one_letter_code
_entity_poly.pdbx_strand_id
1 'polypeptide(L)'
;MEKLLIVDDEEIELDGMAELIDWPSYGYELVGTAINGKRGLALIQEKQPDIVITDIKMPVMDGLAMIRAAQEQHVDTVFVVLSGYGDYEYTNQAMQLGIRHYILKPCDEAKILPVLEQARAELHERRSKAQKTTEMENTVRRMAPMAREKALRDLLLGRENLTHLPGIADDLGGLDRKLLLLLLHTKEGIDHLEQYAITNMMAELLPEGGLLGDTSVSQDVCLLVDAGLYDQLPPAVERLCDEFARFRAGLLTVTGSARGTAAQMAELYEQARRLQAAAPENTLTLLERLNAEQHAAAHLMNYDTLRNADSYAALCFACCDILVSMQMQEISPAVQRDVCMRAVRYICGSAPTTTASTHAELLIYLVDNIWQHRTGDEPIGKATRTEQMILREFYAYLPEKNFTMQWFAREILFMNPDYLSRRIEKMTGDKFATRLIADRIEIARHLLTIDPTLKMTKLAETVGFAADEQYFSRIFRKLVGATPKQYATGVADKQIIPRGRA
;
A
#
# COMPACT_ATOMS: atom_id res chain seq x y z
N MET A 1 -46.52 -29.26 -5.48
CA MET A 1 -46.98 -30.43 -6.30
C MET A 1 -45.92 -30.58 -7.39
N GLU A 2 -45.47 -31.80 -7.64
CA GLU A 2 -44.53 -32.10 -8.72
C GLU A 2 -45.27 -32.11 -10.05
N LYS A 3 -44.66 -31.52 -11.07
CA LYS A 3 -45.25 -31.47 -12.43
C LYS A 3 -45.02 -32.77 -13.13
N LEU A 4 -46.09 -33.39 -13.62
CA LEU A 4 -46.12 -34.66 -14.34
C LEU A 4 -46.48 -34.43 -15.80
N LEU A 5 -45.74 -35.05 -16.72
CA LEU A 5 -46.06 -35.14 -18.14
C LEU A 5 -46.24 -36.62 -18.52
N ILE A 6 -47.25 -36.92 -19.32
CA ILE A 6 -47.48 -38.28 -19.82
C ILE A 6 -47.35 -38.28 -21.34
N VAL A 7 -46.62 -39.26 -21.89
CA VAL A 7 -46.34 -39.39 -23.33
C VAL A 7 -46.61 -40.83 -23.76
N ASP A 8 -47.62 -41.01 -24.51
CA ASP A 8 -48.02 -42.33 -25.06
C ASP A 8 -48.75 -42.14 -26.38
N ASP A 9 -48.52 -42.98 -27.39
CA ASP A 9 -49.17 -42.86 -28.69
C ASP A 9 -50.55 -43.57 -28.74
N GLU A 10 -50.86 -44.41 -27.75
CA GLU A 10 -52.13 -45.00 -27.57
C GLU A 10 -53.10 -44.09 -26.85
N GLU A 11 -53.97 -43.35 -27.61
CA GLU A 11 -54.89 -42.36 -27.04
C GLU A 11 -55.78 -42.94 -25.92
N ILE A 12 -56.17 -44.17 -25.97
CA ILE A 12 -56.99 -44.84 -24.94
C ILE A 12 -56.19 -45.00 -23.62
N GLU A 13 -54.94 -45.40 -23.70
CA GLU A 13 -54.03 -45.47 -22.50
C GLU A 13 -53.67 -44.10 -21.96
N LEU A 14 -53.38 -43.13 -22.83
CA LEU A 14 -53.06 -41.77 -22.49
C LEU A 14 -54.22 -41.08 -21.75
N ASP A 15 -55.44 -41.13 -22.33
CA ASP A 15 -56.65 -40.60 -21.71
C ASP A 15 -56.99 -41.31 -20.39
N GLY A 16 -56.84 -42.65 -20.39
CA GLY A 16 -57.01 -43.43 -19.17
C GLY A 16 -56.10 -43.00 -18.01
N MET A 17 -54.83 -42.82 -18.27
CA MET A 17 -53.90 -42.37 -17.28
C MET A 17 -54.17 -40.92 -16.92
N ALA A 18 -54.56 -40.06 -17.87
CA ALA A 18 -54.75 -38.60 -17.60
C ALA A 18 -56.07 -38.34 -16.86
N GLU A 19 -57.16 -39.03 -17.13
CA GLU A 19 -58.47 -38.70 -16.61
C GLU A 19 -58.94 -39.58 -15.43
N LEU A 20 -58.48 -40.84 -15.37
CA LEU A 20 -58.96 -41.77 -14.35
C LEU A 20 -58.18 -41.72 -13.05
N ILE A 21 -56.99 -41.17 -13.09
CA ILE A 21 -56.15 -40.99 -11.88
C ILE A 21 -56.30 -39.58 -11.36
N ASP A 22 -56.66 -39.45 -10.07
CA ASP A 22 -56.74 -38.15 -9.40
C ASP A 22 -55.33 -37.68 -8.95
N TRP A 23 -54.52 -37.19 -9.95
CA TRP A 23 -53.14 -36.77 -9.77
C TRP A 23 -52.95 -35.76 -8.60
N PRO A 24 -53.82 -34.74 -8.42
CA PRO A 24 -53.73 -33.81 -7.32
C PRO A 24 -53.80 -34.47 -5.94
N SER A 25 -54.60 -35.52 -5.78
CA SER A 25 -54.70 -36.23 -4.47
C SER A 25 -53.40 -36.94 -4.10
N TYR A 26 -52.57 -37.28 -5.06
CA TYR A 26 -51.25 -37.90 -4.88
C TYR A 26 -50.09 -36.87 -4.91
N GLY A 27 -50.38 -35.57 -4.99
CA GLY A 27 -49.39 -34.50 -4.95
C GLY A 27 -48.76 -34.20 -6.31
N TYR A 28 -49.31 -34.65 -7.41
CA TYR A 28 -48.84 -34.38 -8.77
C TYR A 28 -49.74 -33.38 -9.49
N GLU A 29 -49.16 -32.53 -10.32
CA GLU A 29 -49.84 -31.64 -11.26
C GLU A 29 -49.61 -32.15 -12.70
N LEU A 30 -50.61 -32.67 -13.33
CA LEU A 30 -50.51 -33.10 -14.76
C LEU A 30 -50.44 -31.84 -15.62
N VAL A 31 -49.23 -31.48 -16.12
CA VAL A 31 -48.98 -30.29 -16.93
C VAL A 31 -49.21 -30.47 -18.42
N GLY A 32 -49.41 -31.68 -18.86
CA GLY A 32 -49.74 -31.99 -20.25
C GLY A 32 -49.68 -33.47 -20.59
N THR A 33 -50.16 -33.76 -21.81
CA THR A 33 -50.07 -35.08 -22.45
C THR A 33 -49.53 -34.93 -23.86
N ALA A 34 -48.84 -35.96 -24.39
CA ALA A 34 -48.31 -35.93 -25.75
C ALA A 34 -48.47 -37.37 -26.42
N ILE A 35 -48.81 -37.41 -27.72
CA ILE A 35 -48.99 -38.59 -28.45
C ILE A 35 -47.76 -39.13 -29.21
N ASN A 36 -46.62 -38.52 -29.04
CA ASN A 36 -45.30 -38.93 -29.57
C ASN A 36 -44.12 -38.18 -28.88
N GLY A 37 -42.91 -38.70 -29.02
CA GLY A 37 -41.74 -38.16 -28.41
C GLY A 37 -41.38 -36.75 -28.87
N LYS A 38 -41.67 -36.37 -30.14
CA LYS A 38 -41.38 -35.01 -30.62
C LYS A 38 -42.23 -33.96 -29.91
N ARG A 39 -43.53 -34.24 -29.71
CA ARG A 39 -44.43 -33.35 -28.96
C ARG A 39 -44.12 -33.39 -27.46
N GLY A 40 -43.77 -34.58 -26.95
CA GLY A 40 -43.30 -34.74 -25.57
C GLY A 40 -42.07 -33.87 -25.27
N LEU A 41 -41.06 -33.91 -26.15
CA LEU A 41 -39.86 -33.07 -26.01
C LEU A 41 -40.17 -31.57 -26.00
N ALA A 42 -41.08 -31.11 -26.86
CA ALA A 42 -41.52 -29.73 -26.89
C ALA A 42 -42.19 -29.29 -25.55
N LEU A 43 -43.04 -30.17 -25.00
CA LEU A 43 -43.68 -29.95 -23.72
C LEU A 43 -42.70 -30.01 -22.55
N ILE A 44 -41.70 -30.89 -22.60
CA ILE A 44 -40.60 -30.91 -21.60
C ILE A 44 -39.87 -29.53 -21.55
N GLN A 45 -39.55 -28.96 -22.71
CA GLN A 45 -38.93 -27.67 -22.83
C GLN A 45 -39.80 -26.53 -22.33
N GLU A 46 -41.12 -26.55 -22.69
CA GLU A 46 -42.06 -25.48 -22.35
C GLU A 46 -42.51 -25.51 -20.88
N LYS A 47 -42.88 -26.69 -20.39
CA LYS A 47 -43.51 -26.87 -19.08
C LYS A 47 -42.51 -27.23 -17.96
N GLN A 48 -41.34 -27.72 -18.35
CA GLN A 48 -40.29 -28.21 -17.41
C GLN A 48 -40.88 -29.14 -16.35
N PRO A 49 -41.41 -30.32 -16.75
CA PRO A 49 -41.97 -31.26 -15.82
C PRO A 49 -40.89 -31.85 -14.91
N ASP A 50 -41.26 -32.16 -13.66
CA ASP A 50 -40.42 -32.83 -12.69
C ASP A 50 -40.29 -34.34 -13.02
N ILE A 51 -41.38 -34.95 -13.46
CA ILE A 51 -41.42 -36.36 -13.83
C ILE A 51 -42.12 -36.50 -15.19
N VAL A 52 -41.59 -37.38 -16.04
CA VAL A 52 -42.16 -37.72 -17.32
C VAL A 52 -42.41 -39.22 -17.35
N ILE A 53 -43.67 -39.62 -17.55
CA ILE A 53 -44.01 -41.01 -17.88
C ILE A 53 -44.04 -41.10 -19.43
N THR A 54 -43.33 -42.04 -20.02
CA THR A 54 -43.30 -42.19 -21.47
C THR A 54 -43.33 -43.63 -21.90
N ASP A 55 -44.11 -43.95 -22.98
CA ASP A 55 -43.93 -45.17 -23.68
C ASP A 55 -42.57 -45.17 -24.44
N ILE A 56 -42.08 -46.40 -24.70
CA ILE A 56 -40.84 -46.59 -25.47
C ILE A 56 -41.16 -46.48 -26.98
N LYS A 57 -42.12 -47.13 -27.44
CA LYS A 57 -42.43 -47.28 -28.88
C LYS A 57 -43.49 -46.28 -29.30
N MET A 58 -43.08 -45.22 -29.92
CA MET A 58 -44.02 -44.22 -30.45
C MET A 58 -43.61 -43.79 -31.85
N PRO A 59 -44.58 -43.38 -32.69
CA PRO A 59 -44.30 -42.88 -34.03
C PRO A 59 -43.57 -41.54 -34.00
N VAL A 60 -42.90 -41.18 -35.09
CA VAL A 60 -42.18 -39.93 -35.30
C VAL A 60 -40.89 -39.83 -34.49
N MET A 61 -40.96 -40.02 -33.17
CA MET A 61 -39.83 -40.07 -32.23
C MET A 61 -40.20 -41.00 -31.08
N ASP A 62 -39.40 -42.02 -30.86
CA ASP A 62 -39.60 -42.97 -29.76
C ASP A 62 -39.21 -42.33 -28.40
N GLY A 63 -39.66 -42.99 -27.30
CA GLY A 63 -39.40 -42.44 -25.93
C GLY A 63 -37.94 -42.37 -25.58
N LEU A 64 -37.13 -43.32 -26.03
CA LEU A 64 -35.67 -43.30 -25.73
C LEU A 64 -34.93 -42.19 -26.47
N ALA A 65 -35.30 -41.92 -27.72
CA ALA A 65 -34.79 -40.78 -28.49
C ALA A 65 -35.19 -39.43 -27.84
N MET A 66 -36.45 -39.35 -27.36
CA MET A 66 -36.93 -38.17 -26.61
C MET A 66 -36.13 -37.96 -25.34
N ILE A 67 -35.93 -39.01 -24.54
CA ILE A 67 -35.17 -38.93 -23.29
C ILE A 67 -33.72 -38.49 -23.55
N ARG A 68 -33.06 -39.07 -24.56
CA ARG A 68 -31.71 -38.68 -24.94
C ARG A 68 -31.63 -37.20 -25.32
N ALA A 69 -32.55 -36.72 -26.13
CA ALA A 69 -32.60 -35.34 -26.54
C ALA A 69 -32.88 -34.39 -25.36
N ALA A 70 -33.69 -34.78 -24.38
CA ALA A 70 -33.92 -34.01 -23.16
C ALA A 70 -32.66 -33.97 -22.23
N GLN A 71 -31.97 -35.11 -22.11
CA GLN A 71 -30.74 -35.18 -21.31
C GLN A 71 -29.59 -34.33 -21.91
N GLU A 72 -29.45 -34.29 -23.23
CA GLU A 72 -28.49 -33.43 -23.93
C GLU A 72 -28.73 -31.93 -23.66
N GLN A 73 -29.98 -31.57 -23.33
CA GLN A 73 -30.36 -30.20 -22.98
C GLN A 73 -30.30 -29.93 -21.48
N HIS A 74 -29.75 -30.85 -20.70
CA HIS A 74 -29.57 -30.72 -19.24
C HIS A 74 -30.88 -30.45 -18.47
N VAL A 75 -32.00 -31.03 -18.89
CA VAL A 75 -33.28 -30.87 -18.19
C VAL A 75 -33.27 -31.70 -16.91
N ASP A 76 -33.61 -31.12 -15.76
CA ASP A 76 -33.71 -31.81 -14.48
C ASP A 76 -35.06 -32.50 -14.32
N THR A 77 -35.23 -33.57 -15.09
CA THR A 77 -36.47 -34.38 -15.13
C THR A 77 -36.13 -35.83 -14.82
N VAL A 78 -36.96 -36.48 -14.03
CA VAL A 78 -36.91 -37.95 -13.83
C VAL A 78 -37.82 -38.62 -14.80
N PHE A 79 -37.32 -39.60 -15.54
CA PHE A 79 -38.09 -40.36 -16.55
C PHE A 79 -38.54 -41.69 -15.97
N VAL A 80 -39.83 -42.01 -16.19
CA VAL A 80 -40.46 -43.30 -15.90
C VAL A 80 -40.90 -43.89 -17.25
N VAL A 81 -40.43 -45.07 -17.57
CA VAL A 81 -40.66 -45.70 -18.86
C VAL A 81 -41.73 -46.76 -18.75
N LEU A 82 -42.74 -46.72 -19.68
CA LEU A 82 -43.72 -47.74 -19.87
C LEU A 82 -43.16 -48.78 -20.86
N SER A 83 -43.23 -50.06 -20.56
CA SER A 83 -42.67 -51.13 -21.40
C SER A 83 -43.64 -52.30 -21.51
N GLY A 84 -43.79 -52.86 -22.72
CA GLY A 84 -44.60 -54.05 -22.99
C GLY A 84 -43.86 -55.35 -22.70
N TYR A 85 -44.66 -56.49 -22.68
CA TYR A 85 -44.08 -57.80 -22.58
C TYR A 85 -43.25 -58.10 -23.84
N GLY A 86 -41.93 -58.27 -23.70
CA GLY A 86 -41.01 -58.58 -24.79
C GLY A 86 -40.02 -57.50 -25.20
N ASP A 87 -40.02 -56.33 -24.52
CA ASP A 87 -39.18 -55.19 -24.85
C ASP A 87 -37.81 -55.23 -24.17
N TYR A 88 -37.22 -56.41 -24.01
CA TYR A 88 -35.95 -56.60 -23.29
C TYR A 88 -34.77 -55.75 -23.84
N GLU A 89 -34.69 -55.66 -25.19
CA GLU A 89 -33.63 -54.84 -25.81
C GLU A 89 -33.78 -53.34 -25.52
N TYR A 90 -34.99 -52.81 -25.50
CA TYR A 90 -35.27 -51.41 -25.19
C TYR A 90 -35.06 -51.09 -23.72
N THR A 91 -35.41 -52.04 -22.83
CA THR A 91 -35.15 -51.92 -21.42
C THR A 91 -33.62 -51.80 -21.13
N ASN A 92 -32.80 -52.59 -21.85
CA ASN A 92 -31.34 -52.47 -21.77
C ASN A 92 -30.81 -51.12 -22.27
N GLN A 93 -31.34 -50.57 -23.35
CA GLN A 93 -30.97 -49.26 -23.87
C GLN A 93 -31.39 -48.15 -22.90
N ALA A 94 -32.54 -48.23 -22.27
CA ALA A 94 -32.99 -47.30 -21.26
C ALA A 94 -32.09 -47.33 -20.02
N MET A 95 -31.62 -48.49 -19.56
CA MET A 95 -30.65 -48.62 -18.47
C MET A 95 -29.31 -47.96 -18.82
N GLN A 96 -28.86 -48.05 -20.08
CA GLN A 96 -27.63 -47.32 -20.52
C GLN A 96 -27.78 -45.80 -20.52
N LEU A 97 -29.02 -45.28 -20.64
CA LEU A 97 -29.36 -43.87 -20.47
C LEU A 97 -29.53 -43.46 -19.00
N GLY A 98 -29.29 -44.37 -18.05
CA GLY A 98 -29.39 -44.11 -16.62
C GLY A 98 -30.83 -44.10 -16.10
N ILE A 99 -31.82 -44.59 -16.86
CA ILE A 99 -33.20 -44.67 -16.41
C ILE A 99 -33.34 -45.82 -15.42
N ARG A 100 -33.99 -45.56 -14.30
CA ARG A 100 -34.14 -46.51 -13.19
C ARG A 100 -35.58 -46.95 -12.95
N HIS A 101 -36.56 -46.22 -13.51
CA HIS A 101 -37.97 -46.39 -13.23
C HIS A 101 -38.71 -46.95 -14.43
N TYR A 102 -39.32 -48.13 -14.25
CA TYR A 102 -40.01 -48.87 -15.30
C TYR A 102 -41.37 -49.37 -14.82
N ILE A 103 -42.37 -49.30 -15.67
CA ILE A 103 -43.69 -49.81 -15.41
C ILE A 103 -44.06 -50.79 -16.57
N LEU A 104 -44.50 -52.00 -16.24
CA LEU A 104 -44.91 -52.97 -17.23
C LEU A 104 -46.36 -52.77 -17.63
N LYS A 105 -46.62 -52.62 -18.92
CA LYS A 105 -47.98 -52.64 -19.54
C LYS A 105 -48.62 -54.03 -19.45
N PRO A 106 -49.94 -54.16 -19.19
CA PRO A 106 -50.85 -53.06 -18.92
C PRO A 106 -50.65 -52.47 -17.54
N CYS A 107 -50.64 -51.13 -17.45
CA CYS A 107 -50.45 -50.41 -16.25
C CYS A 107 -51.76 -49.83 -15.72
N ASP A 108 -51.92 -49.94 -14.40
CA ASP A 108 -52.99 -49.35 -13.63
C ASP A 108 -52.45 -48.46 -12.52
N GLU A 109 -53.29 -47.72 -11.85
CA GLU A 109 -52.96 -46.83 -10.78
C GLU A 109 -52.08 -47.50 -9.72
N ALA A 110 -52.39 -48.74 -9.35
CA ALA A 110 -51.69 -49.52 -8.35
C ALA A 110 -50.21 -49.82 -8.71
N LYS A 111 -49.89 -49.86 -10.00
CA LYS A 111 -48.55 -50.10 -10.55
C LYS A 111 -47.80 -48.76 -10.77
N ILE A 112 -48.51 -47.70 -11.17
CA ILE A 112 -47.94 -46.40 -11.51
C ILE A 112 -47.48 -45.68 -10.23
N LEU A 113 -48.33 -45.59 -9.23
CA LEU A 113 -48.07 -44.79 -8.03
C LEU A 113 -46.78 -45.16 -7.26
N PRO A 114 -46.49 -46.46 -7.00
CA PRO A 114 -45.26 -46.84 -6.29
C PRO A 114 -43.99 -46.46 -7.05
N VAL A 115 -44.00 -46.46 -8.37
CA VAL A 115 -42.85 -46.07 -9.21
C VAL A 115 -42.68 -44.56 -9.24
N LEU A 116 -43.79 -43.83 -9.28
CA LEU A 116 -43.75 -42.36 -9.16
C LEU A 116 -43.25 -41.88 -7.79
N GLU A 117 -43.58 -42.56 -6.71
CA GLU A 117 -43.03 -42.28 -5.38
C GLU A 117 -41.51 -42.50 -5.34
N GLN A 118 -41.00 -43.55 -6.01
CA GLN A 118 -39.55 -43.75 -6.13
C GLN A 118 -38.90 -42.66 -7.00
N ALA A 119 -39.51 -42.26 -8.10
CA ALA A 119 -39.07 -41.18 -8.96
C ALA A 119 -39.03 -39.82 -8.20
N ARG A 120 -40.07 -39.55 -7.41
CA ARG A 120 -40.13 -38.37 -6.53
C ARG A 120 -39.00 -38.37 -5.49
N ALA A 121 -38.74 -39.49 -4.84
CA ALA A 121 -37.68 -39.64 -3.89
C ALA A 121 -36.29 -39.37 -4.52
N GLU A 122 -36.06 -39.88 -5.73
CA GLU A 122 -34.84 -39.61 -6.49
C GLU A 122 -34.70 -38.11 -6.83
N LEU A 123 -35.77 -37.48 -7.31
CA LEU A 123 -35.80 -36.04 -7.60
C LEU A 123 -35.44 -35.21 -6.37
N HIS A 124 -36.05 -35.48 -5.22
CA HIS A 124 -35.78 -34.81 -3.97
C HIS A 124 -34.32 -35.02 -3.49
N GLU A 125 -33.77 -36.21 -3.63
CA GLU A 125 -32.38 -36.50 -3.30
C GLU A 125 -31.41 -35.70 -4.19
N ARG A 126 -31.65 -35.66 -5.51
CA ARG A 126 -30.84 -34.87 -6.46
C ARG A 126 -30.84 -33.37 -6.08
N ARG A 127 -32.05 -32.82 -5.86
CA ARG A 127 -32.21 -31.38 -5.48
C ARG A 127 -31.56 -31.06 -4.13
N SER A 128 -31.74 -31.94 -3.15
CA SER A 128 -31.10 -31.75 -1.84
C SER A 128 -29.55 -31.76 -1.93
N LYS A 129 -28.98 -32.65 -2.75
CA LYS A 129 -27.52 -32.67 -2.96
C LYS A 129 -27.04 -31.42 -3.65
N ALA A 130 -27.70 -30.96 -4.71
CA ALA A 130 -27.37 -29.75 -5.43
C ALA A 130 -27.44 -28.51 -4.51
N GLN A 131 -28.50 -28.41 -3.72
CA GLN A 131 -28.68 -27.30 -2.76
C GLN A 131 -27.58 -27.28 -1.70
N LYS A 132 -27.25 -28.46 -1.12
CA LYS A 132 -26.15 -28.53 -0.11
C LYS A 132 -24.80 -28.12 -0.71
N THR A 133 -24.51 -28.50 -1.95
CA THR A 133 -23.30 -28.10 -2.65
C THR A 133 -23.24 -26.57 -2.81
N THR A 134 -24.35 -25.99 -3.30
CA THR A 134 -24.46 -24.53 -3.48
C THR A 134 -24.35 -23.77 -2.14
N GLU A 135 -24.98 -24.27 -1.08
CA GLU A 135 -24.88 -23.68 0.27
C GLU A 135 -23.46 -23.77 0.81
N MET A 136 -22.77 -24.89 0.58
CA MET A 136 -21.38 -25.07 1.00
C MET A 136 -20.45 -24.15 0.21
N GLU A 137 -20.60 -24.02 -1.10
CA GLU A 137 -19.85 -23.08 -1.93
C GLU A 137 -20.08 -21.63 -1.49
N ASN A 138 -21.32 -21.24 -1.22
CA ASN A 138 -21.65 -19.91 -0.72
C ASN A 138 -21.05 -19.66 0.68
N THR A 139 -21.01 -20.65 1.54
CA THR A 139 -20.40 -20.57 2.88
C THR A 139 -18.89 -20.39 2.76
N VAL A 140 -18.21 -21.19 1.93
CA VAL A 140 -16.78 -21.07 1.65
C VAL A 140 -16.47 -19.68 1.08
N ARG A 141 -17.27 -19.22 0.12
CA ARG A 141 -17.11 -17.89 -0.50
C ARG A 141 -17.25 -16.73 0.50
N ARG A 142 -18.16 -16.86 1.48
CA ARG A 142 -18.33 -15.86 2.55
C ARG A 142 -17.20 -15.90 3.57
N MET A 143 -16.65 -17.07 3.86
CA MET A 143 -15.59 -17.24 4.86
C MET A 143 -14.19 -16.97 4.28
N ALA A 144 -14.00 -17.07 2.97
CA ALA A 144 -12.69 -16.88 2.32
C ALA A 144 -12.02 -15.54 2.65
N PRO A 145 -12.71 -14.37 2.63
CA PRO A 145 -12.08 -13.10 2.99
C PRO A 145 -11.59 -13.07 4.44
N MET A 146 -12.38 -13.57 5.39
CA MET A 146 -12.02 -13.62 6.81
C MET A 146 -10.85 -14.58 7.06
N ALA A 147 -10.84 -15.73 6.36
CA ALA A 147 -9.75 -16.68 6.45
C ALA A 147 -8.45 -16.09 5.88
N ARG A 148 -8.55 -15.35 4.77
CA ARG A 148 -7.43 -14.62 4.15
C ARG A 148 -6.86 -13.55 5.07
N GLU A 149 -7.70 -12.70 5.63
CA GLU A 149 -7.29 -11.66 6.58
C GLU A 149 -6.58 -12.26 7.79
N LYS A 150 -7.15 -13.32 8.38
CA LYS A 150 -6.52 -14.03 9.49
C LYS A 150 -5.17 -14.63 9.09
N ALA A 151 -5.08 -15.26 7.93
CA ALA A 151 -3.84 -15.87 7.45
C ALA A 151 -2.75 -14.81 7.23
N LEU A 152 -3.08 -13.66 6.63
CA LEU A 152 -2.15 -12.54 6.49
C LEU A 152 -1.68 -12.02 7.85
N ARG A 153 -2.59 -11.88 8.81
CA ARG A 153 -2.24 -11.47 10.17
C ARG A 153 -1.30 -12.45 10.85
N ASP A 154 -1.56 -13.75 10.75
CA ASP A 154 -0.73 -14.78 11.37
C ASP A 154 0.66 -14.85 10.70
N LEU A 155 0.76 -14.59 9.40
CA LEU A 155 2.03 -14.44 8.68
C LEU A 155 2.83 -13.23 9.15
N LEU A 156 2.19 -12.06 9.31
CA LEU A 156 2.84 -10.84 9.80
C LEU A 156 3.34 -10.99 11.23
N LEU A 157 2.64 -11.76 12.06
CA LEU A 157 3.03 -12.03 13.45
C LEU A 157 4.04 -13.19 13.58
N GLY A 158 4.45 -13.81 12.46
CA GLY A 158 5.37 -14.95 12.46
C GLY A 158 4.80 -16.22 13.09
N ARG A 159 3.45 -16.32 13.19
CA ARG A 159 2.74 -17.50 13.74
C ARG A 159 2.55 -18.59 12.71
N GLU A 160 2.59 -18.23 11.44
CA GLU A 160 2.45 -19.13 10.29
C GLU A 160 3.55 -18.88 9.27
N ASN A 161 3.73 -19.85 8.38
CA ASN A 161 4.69 -19.76 7.27
C ASN A 161 3.94 -19.83 5.94
N LEU A 162 4.29 -18.95 5.00
CA LEU A 162 3.66 -18.84 3.69
C LEU A 162 3.70 -20.16 2.89
N THR A 163 4.71 -20.98 3.11
CA THR A 163 4.82 -22.31 2.48
C THR A 163 3.70 -23.28 2.85
N HIS A 164 3.03 -23.06 3.99
CA HIS A 164 1.89 -23.84 4.45
C HIS A 164 0.54 -23.29 3.93
N LEU A 165 0.56 -22.15 3.26
CA LEU A 165 -0.61 -21.42 2.78
C LEU A 165 -0.51 -21.12 1.26
N PRO A 166 -0.50 -22.16 0.39
CA PRO A 166 -0.26 -21.99 -1.04
C PRO A 166 -1.27 -21.04 -1.70
N GLY A 167 -2.54 -21.07 -1.31
CA GLY A 167 -3.53 -20.14 -1.84
C GLY A 167 -3.23 -18.67 -1.52
N ILE A 168 -2.68 -18.37 -0.35
CA ILE A 168 -2.24 -17.00 -0.01
C ILE A 168 -0.97 -16.64 -0.79
N ALA A 169 -0.05 -17.60 -0.99
CA ALA A 169 1.15 -17.36 -1.79
C ALA A 169 0.77 -17.01 -3.25
N ASP A 170 -0.18 -17.73 -3.84
CA ASP A 170 -0.67 -17.46 -5.19
C ASP A 170 -1.36 -16.09 -5.27
N ASP A 171 -2.19 -15.74 -4.30
CA ASP A 171 -2.84 -14.43 -4.18
C ASP A 171 -1.85 -13.27 -4.10
N LEU A 172 -0.72 -13.48 -3.43
CA LEU A 172 0.36 -12.49 -3.34
C LEU A 172 1.29 -12.51 -4.58
N GLY A 173 1.03 -13.35 -5.57
CA GLY A 173 1.80 -13.45 -6.80
C GLY A 173 3.08 -14.27 -6.69
N GLY A 174 3.14 -15.18 -5.73
CA GLY A 174 4.25 -16.12 -5.50
C GLY A 174 5.18 -15.73 -4.36
N LEU A 175 6.02 -16.68 -3.95
CA LEU A 175 6.96 -16.52 -2.82
C LEU A 175 8.04 -15.47 -3.07
N ASP A 176 8.48 -15.32 -4.32
CA ASP A 176 9.60 -14.45 -4.72
C ASP A 176 9.13 -13.04 -5.12
N ARG A 177 7.82 -12.79 -5.18
CA ARG A 177 7.31 -11.45 -5.51
C ARG A 177 7.80 -10.47 -4.46
N LYS A 178 8.38 -9.37 -4.94
CA LYS A 178 8.82 -8.28 -4.08
C LYS A 178 7.64 -7.40 -3.70
N LEU A 179 7.51 -7.18 -2.42
CA LEU A 179 6.48 -6.35 -1.82
C LEU A 179 7.07 -5.44 -0.74
N LEU A 180 6.28 -4.50 -0.31
CA LEU A 180 6.56 -3.57 0.76
C LEU A 180 5.34 -3.58 1.69
N LEU A 181 5.56 -3.50 2.98
CA LEU A 181 4.51 -3.38 3.96
C LEU A 181 4.38 -1.93 4.42
N LEU A 182 3.17 -1.38 4.31
CA LEU A 182 2.79 -0.12 4.94
C LEU A 182 2.03 -0.42 6.23
N LEU A 183 2.45 0.22 7.32
CA LEU A 183 1.78 0.18 8.62
C LEU A 183 1.16 1.55 8.88
N LEU A 184 -0.15 1.58 9.05
CA LEU A 184 -0.93 2.79 9.28
C LEU A 184 -1.46 2.78 10.70
N HIS A 185 -1.28 3.87 11.41
CA HIS A 185 -1.60 4.01 12.83
C HIS A 185 -2.21 5.38 13.13
N THR A 186 -3.11 5.40 14.11
CA THR A 186 -3.59 6.62 14.77
C THR A 186 -3.47 6.48 16.28
N LYS A 187 -3.36 7.58 17.02
CA LYS A 187 -3.26 7.54 18.48
C LYS A 187 -4.45 6.85 19.18
N GLU A 188 -5.60 6.90 18.54
CA GLU A 188 -6.86 6.33 19.08
C GLU A 188 -7.13 4.91 18.57
N GLY A 189 -6.27 4.41 17.67
CA GLY A 189 -6.48 3.17 16.93
C GLY A 189 -7.39 3.36 15.71
N ILE A 190 -7.43 2.37 14.83
CA ILE A 190 -8.22 2.35 13.60
C ILE A 190 -9.29 1.26 13.75
N ASP A 191 -10.55 1.61 13.58
CA ASP A 191 -11.65 0.66 13.60
C ASP A 191 -11.86 -0.05 12.26
N HIS A 192 -12.76 -1.03 12.20
CA HIS A 192 -13.01 -1.80 10.97
C HIS A 192 -13.58 -0.98 9.81
N LEU A 193 -14.38 0.05 10.08
CA LEU A 193 -14.93 0.91 9.06
C LEU A 193 -13.86 1.82 8.47
N GLU A 194 -13.01 2.34 9.32
CA GLU A 194 -11.84 3.14 8.95
C GLU A 194 -10.81 2.32 8.17
N GLN A 195 -10.54 1.06 8.61
CA GLN A 195 -9.72 0.12 7.85
C GLN A 195 -10.27 -0.07 6.43
N TYR A 196 -11.57 -0.34 6.31
CA TYR A 196 -12.22 -0.51 5.01
C TYR A 196 -12.09 0.74 4.13
N ALA A 197 -12.28 1.93 4.71
CA ALA A 197 -12.12 3.20 4.01
C ALA A 197 -10.67 3.41 3.54
N ILE A 198 -9.68 3.19 4.40
CA ILE A 198 -8.25 3.29 4.08
C ILE A 198 -7.87 2.33 2.94
N THR A 199 -8.30 1.08 3.04
CA THR A 199 -8.00 0.06 2.03
C THR A 199 -8.57 0.44 0.67
N ASN A 200 -9.83 0.91 0.61
CA ASN A 200 -10.46 1.34 -0.63
C ASN A 200 -9.79 2.59 -1.21
N MET A 201 -9.52 3.61 -0.39
CA MET A 201 -8.80 4.80 -0.84
C MET A 201 -7.43 4.45 -1.43
N MET A 202 -6.67 3.58 -0.76
CA MET A 202 -5.37 3.14 -1.29
C MET A 202 -5.50 2.33 -2.57
N ALA A 203 -6.52 1.49 -2.70
CA ALA A 203 -6.78 0.73 -3.93
C ALA A 203 -7.12 1.63 -5.13
N GLU A 204 -7.79 2.78 -4.89
CA GLU A 204 -8.05 3.79 -5.92
C GLU A 204 -6.83 4.67 -6.26
N LEU A 205 -5.97 4.91 -5.28
CA LEU A 205 -4.77 5.75 -5.45
C LEU A 205 -3.60 5.01 -6.12
N LEU A 206 -3.60 3.68 -6.07
CA LEU A 206 -2.57 2.84 -6.67
C LEU A 206 -3.06 2.24 -8.00
N PRO A 207 -2.17 1.90 -8.93
CA PRO A 207 -2.51 1.16 -10.14
C PRO A 207 -3.19 -0.19 -9.82
N GLU A 208 -3.99 -0.70 -10.75
CA GLU A 208 -4.65 -2.01 -10.62
C GLU A 208 -3.62 -3.12 -10.29
N GLY A 209 -3.91 -3.92 -9.25
CA GLY A 209 -3.00 -4.93 -8.72
C GLY A 209 -1.81 -4.40 -7.90
N GLY A 210 -1.77 -3.12 -7.60
CA GLY A 210 -0.73 -2.50 -6.77
C GLY A 210 -0.90 -2.78 -5.28
N LEU A 211 -2.14 -2.87 -4.80
CA LEU A 211 -2.47 -3.34 -3.46
C LEU A 211 -2.66 -4.86 -3.49
N LEU A 212 -1.79 -5.59 -2.81
CA LEU A 212 -1.74 -7.06 -2.81
C LEU A 212 -2.60 -7.69 -1.72
N GLY A 213 -2.82 -6.96 -0.63
CA GLY A 213 -3.63 -7.41 0.49
C GLY A 213 -3.59 -6.43 1.65
N ASP A 214 -4.54 -6.60 2.55
CA ASP A 214 -4.66 -5.84 3.77
C ASP A 214 -5.05 -6.73 4.95
N THR A 215 -4.69 -6.31 6.12
CA THR A 215 -5.15 -6.89 7.40
C THR A 215 -4.96 -5.88 8.52
N SER A 216 -5.49 -6.18 9.69
CA SER A 216 -5.23 -5.40 10.90
C SER A 216 -4.47 -6.22 11.93
N VAL A 217 -3.52 -5.57 12.62
CA VAL A 217 -2.83 -6.14 13.78
C VAL A 217 -3.06 -5.19 14.95
N SER A 218 -3.75 -5.67 15.97
CA SER A 218 -4.24 -4.85 17.10
C SER A 218 -5.18 -3.75 16.59
N GLN A 219 -4.74 -2.52 16.53
CA GLN A 219 -5.50 -1.35 16.04
C GLN A 219 -4.79 -0.64 14.88
N ASP A 220 -3.78 -1.29 14.29
CA ASP A 220 -3.03 -0.78 13.15
C ASP A 220 -3.48 -1.49 11.87
N VAL A 221 -3.52 -0.77 10.77
CA VAL A 221 -3.79 -1.31 9.43
C VAL A 221 -2.48 -1.63 8.74
N CYS A 222 -2.37 -2.83 8.22
CA CYS A 222 -1.24 -3.30 7.44
C CYS A 222 -1.66 -3.46 5.99
N LEU A 223 -1.02 -2.75 5.08
CA LEU A 223 -1.23 -2.86 3.63
C LEU A 223 0.02 -3.48 2.98
N LEU A 224 -0.18 -4.51 2.18
CA LEU A 224 0.86 -5.12 1.36
C LEU A 224 0.79 -4.52 -0.04
N VAL A 225 1.86 -3.89 -0.46
CA VAL A 225 1.93 -3.15 -1.72
C VAL A 225 3.05 -3.71 -2.61
N ASP A 226 2.84 -3.69 -3.92
CA ASP A 226 3.89 -4.08 -4.87
C ASP A 226 5.11 -3.17 -4.76
N ALA A 227 6.29 -3.76 -4.59
CA ALA A 227 7.54 -3.03 -4.40
C ALA A 227 7.95 -2.17 -5.60
N GLY A 228 7.42 -2.45 -6.80
CA GLY A 228 7.62 -1.64 -8.00
C GLY A 228 6.96 -0.26 -7.93
N LEU A 229 6.02 -0.07 -6.99
CA LEU A 229 5.33 1.21 -6.81
C LEU A 229 5.99 2.13 -5.77
N TYR A 230 7.20 1.78 -5.30
CA TYR A 230 7.92 2.50 -4.24
C TYR A 230 7.96 4.02 -4.44
N ASP A 231 8.27 4.48 -5.64
CA ASP A 231 8.38 5.92 -5.96
C ASP A 231 7.01 6.61 -6.10
N GLN A 232 5.93 5.85 -6.26
CA GLN A 232 4.56 6.36 -6.35
C GLN A 232 3.87 6.43 -4.99
N LEU A 233 4.41 5.79 -3.96
CA LEU A 233 3.82 5.76 -2.62
C LEU A 233 3.75 7.13 -1.94
N PRO A 234 4.79 7.99 -1.98
CA PRO A 234 4.72 9.27 -1.28
C PRO A 234 3.51 10.14 -1.69
N PRO A 235 3.26 10.42 -2.98
CA PRO A 235 2.09 11.20 -3.37
C PRO A 235 0.76 10.47 -3.11
N ALA A 236 0.72 9.15 -3.17
CA ALA A 236 -0.49 8.38 -2.85
C ALA A 236 -0.83 8.48 -1.36
N VAL A 237 0.17 8.31 -0.49
CA VAL A 237 -0.02 8.41 0.96
C VAL A 237 -0.35 9.84 1.40
N GLU A 238 0.25 10.86 0.80
CA GLU A 238 -0.09 12.26 1.07
C GLU A 238 -1.58 12.51 0.81
N ARG A 239 -2.09 12.09 -0.35
CA ARG A 239 -3.52 12.19 -0.68
C ARG A 239 -4.40 11.38 0.27
N LEU A 240 -3.98 10.16 0.64
CA LEU A 240 -4.68 9.36 1.64
C LEU A 240 -4.78 10.11 2.98
N CYS A 241 -3.69 10.69 3.48
CA CYS A 241 -3.67 11.45 4.72
C CYS A 241 -4.61 12.66 4.67
N ASP A 242 -4.63 13.40 3.55
CA ASP A 242 -5.50 14.55 3.35
C ASP A 242 -6.99 14.14 3.33
N GLU A 243 -7.33 13.05 2.66
CA GLU A 243 -8.71 12.55 2.61
C GLU A 243 -9.14 11.96 3.95
N PHE A 244 -8.27 11.22 4.61
CA PHE A 244 -8.54 10.65 5.94
C PHE A 244 -8.77 11.76 6.98
N ALA A 245 -8.00 12.85 6.94
CA ALA A 245 -8.18 14.00 7.82
C ALA A 245 -9.53 14.72 7.61
N ARG A 246 -10.13 14.62 6.41
CA ARG A 246 -11.50 15.14 6.14
C ARG A 246 -12.57 14.19 6.68
N PHE A 247 -12.29 12.92 6.69
CA PHE A 247 -13.21 11.88 7.15
C PHE A 247 -13.24 11.77 8.68
N ARG A 248 -12.09 11.97 9.33
CA ARG A 248 -11.92 11.86 10.77
C ARG A 248 -11.03 12.99 11.31
N ALA A 249 -11.38 13.52 12.51
CA ALA A 249 -10.50 14.42 13.25
C ALA A 249 -9.35 13.62 13.88
N GLY A 250 -8.35 13.23 13.09
CA GLY A 250 -7.18 12.47 13.57
C GLY A 250 -6.09 12.45 12.51
N LEU A 251 -4.83 12.34 12.97
CA LEU A 251 -3.67 12.30 12.10
C LEU A 251 -3.19 10.86 11.91
N LEU A 252 -2.89 10.51 10.68
CA LEU A 252 -2.46 9.18 10.29
C LEU A 252 -0.92 9.11 10.26
N THR A 253 -0.33 8.21 11.02
CA THR A 253 1.10 7.90 10.91
C THR A 253 1.28 6.73 9.96
N VAL A 254 2.08 6.90 8.91
CA VAL A 254 2.32 5.85 7.92
C VAL A 254 3.81 5.52 7.87
N THR A 255 4.13 4.25 8.12
CA THR A 255 5.51 3.76 8.04
C THR A 255 5.59 2.60 7.05
N GLY A 256 6.69 2.54 6.30
CA GLY A 256 6.93 1.47 5.33
C GLY A 256 8.20 0.69 5.61
N SER A 257 8.14 -0.63 5.46
CA SER A 257 9.30 -1.52 5.55
C SER A 257 10.32 -1.27 4.42
N ALA A 258 11.44 -1.96 4.44
CA ALA A 258 12.24 -2.17 3.24
C ALA A 258 11.47 -3.03 2.23
N ARG A 259 11.93 -3.02 0.97
CA ARG A 259 11.44 -3.96 -0.04
C ARG A 259 11.93 -5.36 0.28
N GLY A 260 11.01 -6.32 0.38
CA GLY A 260 11.31 -7.71 0.68
C GLY A 260 10.42 -8.67 -0.11
N THR A 261 10.54 -9.95 0.17
CA THR A 261 9.68 -10.99 -0.44
C THR A 261 8.51 -11.33 0.48
N ALA A 262 7.50 -11.96 -0.07
CA ALA A 262 6.35 -12.43 0.70
C ALA A 262 6.73 -13.43 1.82
N ALA A 263 7.86 -14.14 1.66
CA ALA A 263 8.38 -15.02 2.70
C ALA A 263 8.93 -14.28 3.94
N GLN A 264 9.22 -12.97 3.81
CA GLN A 264 9.80 -12.13 4.86
C GLN A 264 8.77 -11.27 5.59
N MET A 265 7.47 -11.54 5.45
CA MET A 265 6.40 -10.66 5.95
C MET A 265 6.53 -10.30 7.43
N ALA A 266 6.91 -11.25 8.29
CA ALA A 266 7.10 -10.98 9.71
C ALA A 266 8.24 -9.98 9.98
N GLU A 267 9.35 -10.09 9.23
CA GLU A 267 10.47 -9.15 9.30
C GLU A 267 10.06 -7.76 8.81
N LEU A 268 9.34 -7.69 7.69
CA LEU A 268 8.84 -6.43 7.11
C LEU A 268 7.90 -5.71 8.09
N TYR A 269 7.02 -6.45 8.76
CA TYR A 269 6.14 -5.90 9.79
C TYR A 269 6.94 -5.31 10.96
N GLU A 270 7.92 -6.03 11.48
CA GLU A 270 8.76 -5.54 12.57
C GLU A 270 9.60 -4.30 12.16
N GLN A 271 10.06 -4.23 10.92
CA GLN A 271 10.74 -3.06 10.39
C GLN A 271 9.82 -1.83 10.39
N ALA A 272 8.61 -1.93 9.82
CA ALA A 272 7.65 -0.84 9.80
C ALA A 272 7.21 -0.42 11.21
N ARG A 273 6.99 -1.38 12.11
CA ARG A 273 6.60 -1.14 13.50
C ARG A 273 7.68 -0.39 14.30
N ARG A 274 8.95 -0.69 14.08
CA ARG A 274 10.06 0.03 14.76
C ARG A 274 10.15 1.49 14.35
N LEU A 275 9.76 1.83 13.13
CA LEU A 275 9.74 3.21 12.66
C LEU A 275 8.61 4.03 13.29
N GLN A 276 7.50 3.40 13.65
CA GLN A 276 6.27 4.04 14.11
C GLN A 276 6.48 5.01 15.28
N ALA A 277 7.32 4.65 16.25
CA ALA A 277 7.57 5.46 17.45
C ALA A 277 8.24 6.82 17.16
N ALA A 278 8.93 6.96 16.03
CA ALA A 278 9.67 8.16 15.64
C ALA A 278 9.12 8.82 14.37
N ALA A 279 8.13 8.22 13.72
CA ALA A 279 7.58 8.72 12.48
C ALA A 279 6.66 9.94 12.72
N PRO A 280 6.77 11.00 11.89
CA PRO A 280 5.88 12.14 11.98
C PRO A 280 4.45 11.76 11.55
N GLU A 281 3.47 12.46 12.12
CA GLU A 281 2.07 12.35 11.70
C GLU A 281 1.85 12.94 10.29
N ASN A 282 0.87 12.43 9.56
CA ASN A 282 0.49 12.82 8.18
C ASN A 282 1.63 12.75 7.15
N THR A 283 2.60 11.88 7.37
CA THR A 283 3.68 11.66 6.41
C THR A 283 4.01 10.18 6.27
N LEU A 284 4.59 9.81 5.13
CA LEU A 284 5.13 8.48 4.90
C LEU A 284 6.62 8.42 5.27
N THR A 285 6.95 7.55 6.22
CA THR A 285 8.35 7.24 6.57
C THR A 285 8.72 5.87 6.02
N LEU A 286 9.54 5.82 4.98
CA LEU A 286 10.05 4.59 4.37
C LEU A 286 11.43 4.23 4.91
N LEU A 287 11.64 2.99 5.33
CA LEU A 287 12.91 2.53 5.93
C LEU A 287 14.09 2.69 4.97
N GLU A 288 13.96 2.33 3.71
CA GLU A 288 15.05 2.46 2.74
C GLU A 288 15.43 3.93 2.50
N ARG A 289 14.43 4.82 2.40
CA ARG A 289 14.66 6.26 2.25
C ARG A 289 15.33 6.83 3.48
N LEU A 290 14.87 6.46 4.67
CA LEU A 290 15.46 6.87 5.94
C LEU A 290 16.92 6.42 6.05
N ASN A 291 17.23 5.18 5.70
CA ASN A 291 18.59 4.65 5.70
C ASN A 291 19.48 5.38 4.69
N ALA A 292 18.98 5.66 3.48
CA ALA A 292 19.71 6.42 2.47
C ALA A 292 19.98 7.85 2.94
N GLU A 293 18.99 8.53 3.53
CA GLU A 293 19.17 9.87 4.12
C GLU A 293 20.18 9.85 5.28
N GLN A 294 20.14 8.85 6.16
CA GLN A 294 21.10 8.70 7.25
C GLN A 294 22.52 8.48 6.73
N HIS A 295 22.68 7.68 5.68
CA HIS A 295 23.98 7.46 5.03
C HIS A 295 24.50 8.76 4.41
N ALA A 296 23.67 9.45 3.63
CA ALA A 296 24.03 10.73 3.02
C ALA A 296 24.42 11.78 4.08
N ALA A 297 23.61 11.93 5.13
CA ALA A 297 23.88 12.84 6.22
C ALA A 297 25.18 12.50 6.96
N ALA A 298 25.47 11.22 7.19
CA ALA A 298 26.70 10.78 7.83
C ALA A 298 27.95 11.11 7.00
N HIS A 299 27.86 11.04 5.67
CA HIS A 299 28.96 11.42 4.78
C HIS A 299 29.22 12.93 4.77
N LEU A 300 28.20 13.75 4.99
CA LEU A 300 28.35 15.20 5.08
C LEU A 300 28.94 15.66 6.42
N MET A 301 28.85 14.82 7.45
CA MET A 301 29.32 15.15 8.79
C MET A 301 30.85 15.06 8.88
N ASN A 302 31.52 16.20 8.83
CA ASN A 302 32.97 16.27 8.99
C ASN A 302 33.35 16.42 10.48
N TYR A 303 33.53 15.29 11.15
CA TYR A 303 33.85 15.22 12.57
C TYR A 303 35.20 15.91 12.92
N ASP A 304 36.19 15.80 12.04
CA ASP A 304 37.52 16.39 12.27
C ASP A 304 37.45 17.91 12.21
N THR A 305 36.72 18.48 11.28
CA THR A 305 36.50 19.93 11.19
C THR A 305 35.76 20.46 12.43
N LEU A 306 34.72 19.76 12.88
CA LEU A 306 33.97 20.11 14.08
C LEU A 306 34.84 20.02 15.34
N ARG A 307 35.66 18.98 15.44
CA ARG A 307 36.53 18.75 16.61
C ARG A 307 37.71 19.72 16.70
N ASN A 308 38.26 20.13 15.54
CA ASN A 308 39.50 20.89 15.47
C ASN A 308 39.33 22.34 14.98
N ALA A 309 38.10 22.87 14.95
CA ALA A 309 37.86 24.25 14.56
C ALA A 309 38.71 25.23 15.39
N ASP A 310 39.46 26.12 14.74
CA ASP A 310 40.46 27.00 15.40
C ASP A 310 39.84 28.06 16.30
N SER A 311 38.57 28.41 16.05
CA SER A 311 37.88 29.47 16.78
C SER A 311 36.36 29.16 16.87
N TYR A 312 35.68 29.91 17.75
CA TYR A 312 34.22 29.83 17.85
C TYR A 312 33.49 30.12 16.51
N ALA A 313 34.00 31.15 15.78
CA ALA A 313 33.46 31.50 14.48
C ALA A 313 33.66 30.37 13.44
N ALA A 314 34.82 29.73 13.45
CA ALA A 314 35.11 28.59 12.58
C ALA A 314 34.19 27.38 12.88
N LEU A 315 33.90 27.10 14.15
CA LEU A 315 32.95 26.07 14.56
C LEU A 315 31.54 26.39 14.08
N CYS A 316 31.07 27.65 14.30
CA CYS A 316 29.74 28.07 13.83
C CYS A 316 29.60 27.93 12.29
N PHE A 317 30.62 28.36 11.54
CA PHE A 317 30.67 28.23 10.10
C PHE A 317 30.62 26.77 9.66
N ALA A 318 31.42 25.89 10.27
CA ALA A 318 31.44 24.47 9.94
C ALA A 318 30.09 23.78 10.22
N CYS A 319 29.46 24.12 11.35
CA CYS A 319 28.10 23.61 11.65
C CYS A 319 27.06 24.09 10.61
N CYS A 320 27.13 25.39 10.24
CA CYS A 320 26.24 25.96 9.22
C CYS A 320 26.47 25.29 7.87
N ASP A 321 27.68 25.11 7.40
CA ASP A 321 28.02 24.45 6.13
C ASP A 321 27.50 23.02 6.05
N ILE A 322 27.66 22.23 7.11
CA ILE A 322 27.16 20.88 7.22
C ILE A 322 25.61 20.87 7.12
N LEU A 323 24.93 21.72 7.88
CA LEU A 323 23.47 21.75 7.91
C LEU A 323 22.88 22.24 6.57
N VAL A 324 23.50 23.24 5.93
CA VAL A 324 23.11 23.69 4.58
C VAL A 324 23.34 22.60 3.54
N SER A 325 24.43 21.84 3.69
CA SER A 325 24.69 20.68 2.82
C SER A 325 23.64 19.58 2.97
N MET A 326 23.16 19.31 4.18
CA MET A 326 22.06 18.40 4.44
C MET A 326 20.73 18.89 3.86
N GLN A 327 20.45 20.19 3.96
CA GLN A 327 19.27 20.79 3.34
C GLN A 327 19.31 20.70 1.81
N MET A 328 20.48 20.93 1.21
CA MET A 328 20.66 20.81 -0.24
C MET A 328 20.34 19.40 -0.76
N GLN A 329 20.66 18.38 0.03
CA GLN A 329 20.35 16.98 -0.26
C GLN A 329 18.95 16.55 0.20
N GLU A 330 18.11 17.48 0.65
CA GLU A 330 16.72 17.23 1.08
C GLU A 330 16.60 16.21 2.23
N ILE A 331 17.62 16.16 3.10
CA ILE A 331 17.60 15.27 4.26
C ILE A 331 16.55 15.77 5.26
N SER A 332 15.70 14.85 5.70
CA SER A 332 14.60 15.19 6.62
C SER A 332 15.09 15.74 7.95
N PRO A 333 14.37 16.68 8.60
CA PRO A 333 14.76 17.27 9.88
C PRO A 333 14.98 16.22 10.99
N ALA A 334 14.24 15.12 10.97
CA ALA A 334 14.40 14.01 11.91
C ALA A 334 15.77 13.34 11.77
N VAL A 335 16.23 13.09 10.54
CA VAL A 335 17.54 12.52 10.25
C VAL A 335 18.65 13.52 10.57
N GLN A 336 18.49 14.80 10.20
CA GLN A 336 19.43 15.86 10.56
C GLN A 336 19.66 15.90 12.07
N ARG A 337 18.59 15.90 12.87
CA ARG A 337 18.65 15.87 14.34
C ARG A 337 19.38 14.63 14.87
N ASP A 338 19.05 13.44 14.39
CA ASP A 338 19.67 12.18 14.83
C ASP A 338 21.17 12.16 14.54
N VAL A 339 21.58 12.60 13.34
CA VAL A 339 23.00 12.69 12.95
C VAL A 339 23.74 13.76 13.79
N CYS A 340 23.12 14.90 14.06
CA CYS A 340 23.68 15.92 14.96
C CYS A 340 23.88 15.40 16.39
N MET A 341 22.90 14.67 16.93
CA MET A 341 23.02 14.04 18.25
C MET A 341 24.14 13.00 18.28
N ARG A 342 24.27 12.19 17.23
CA ARG A 342 25.39 11.21 17.11
C ARG A 342 26.74 11.93 17.03
N ALA A 343 26.84 13.05 16.31
CA ALA A 343 28.04 13.83 16.21
C ALA A 343 28.45 14.39 17.58
N VAL A 344 27.54 15.03 18.32
CA VAL A 344 27.80 15.52 19.68
C VAL A 344 28.23 14.37 20.60
N ARG A 345 27.55 13.22 20.56
CA ARG A 345 27.95 12.06 21.37
C ARG A 345 29.34 11.54 21.01
N TYR A 346 29.69 11.50 19.74
CA TYR A 346 31.00 11.04 19.28
C TYR A 346 32.12 12.02 19.73
N ILE A 347 31.88 13.33 19.63
CA ILE A 347 32.90 14.37 20.00
C ILE A 347 33.00 14.57 21.50
N CYS A 348 31.87 14.60 22.20
CA CYS A 348 31.78 14.97 23.61
C CYS A 348 31.65 13.79 24.58
N GLY A 349 31.49 12.56 24.08
CA GLY A 349 31.25 11.36 24.88
C GLY A 349 29.78 11.16 25.32
N SER A 350 29.03 12.25 25.36
CA SER A 350 27.58 12.25 25.68
C SER A 350 26.84 13.25 24.80
N ALA A 351 25.53 13.06 24.62
CA ALA A 351 24.69 14.02 23.91
C ALA A 351 23.38 14.19 24.69
N PRO A 352 23.02 15.42 25.08
CA PRO A 352 21.68 15.70 25.61
C PRO A 352 20.66 15.48 24.54
N THR A 353 19.45 15.02 24.93
CA THR A 353 18.32 14.90 24.02
C THR A 353 17.87 16.29 23.55
N THR A 354 17.46 16.38 22.28
CA THR A 354 16.95 17.64 21.72
C THR A 354 15.71 17.39 20.89
N THR A 355 14.81 18.35 20.85
CA THR A 355 13.64 18.41 19.96
C THR A 355 13.88 19.35 18.78
N ALA A 356 15.10 19.87 18.62
CA ALA A 356 15.48 20.76 17.53
C ALA A 356 15.06 20.19 16.16
N SER A 357 14.44 21.02 15.34
CA SER A 357 13.91 20.65 14.04
C SER A 357 14.21 21.67 12.92
N THR A 358 14.62 22.87 13.31
CA THR A 358 15.01 23.92 12.36
C THR A 358 16.53 24.00 12.23
N HIS A 359 17.00 24.61 11.14
CA HIS A 359 18.41 24.87 10.91
C HIS A 359 19.04 25.60 12.08
N ALA A 360 18.40 26.68 12.54
CA ALA A 360 18.90 27.49 13.64
C ALA A 360 19.01 26.70 14.96
N GLU A 361 17.99 25.95 15.33
CA GLU A 361 17.99 25.14 16.55
C GLU A 361 19.06 24.03 16.51
N LEU A 362 19.25 23.37 15.38
CA LEU A 362 20.27 22.33 15.20
C LEU A 362 21.67 22.91 15.23
N LEU A 363 21.88 24.09 14.64
CA LEU A 363 23.16 24.80 14.72
C LEU A 363 23.51 25.16 16.15
N ILE A 364 22.57 25.77 16.87
CA ILE A 364 22.72 26.13 18.29
C ILE A 364 23.07 24.90 19.12
N TYR A 365 22.34 23.79 18.88
CA TYR A 365 22.59 22.54 19.59
C TYR A 365 24.01 22.01 19.34
N LEU A 366 24.49 21.99 18.10
CA LEU A 366 25.85 21.52 17.78
C LEU A 366 26.91 22.42 18.41
N VAL A 367 26.81 23.73 18.16
CA VAL A 367 27.82 24.70 18.61
C VAL A 367 27.94 24.73 20.13
N ASP A 368 26.82 24.84 20.84
CA ASP A 368 26.84 24.98 22.31
C ASP A 368 27.42 23.72 22.98
N ASN A 369 27.01 22.52 22.54
CA ASN A 369 27.53 21.30 23.15
C ASN A 369 29.01 21.06 22.83
N ILE A 370 29.44 21.26 21.58
CA ILE A 370 30.83 21.02 21.17
C ILE A 370 31.73 22.06 21.80
N TRP A 371 31.33 23.35 21.83
CA TRP A 371 32.13 24.42 22.40
C TRP A 371 32.26 24.30 23.92
N GLN A 372 31.18 24.01 24.62
CA GLN A 372 31.20 23.78 26.07
C GLN A 372 32.12 22.60 26.45
N HIS A 373 32.06 21.53 25.70
CA HIS A 373 32.94 20.36 25.90
C HIS A 373 34.42 20.75 25.75
N ARG A 374 34.74 21.66 24.81
CA ARG A 374 36.14 22.07 24.54
C ARG A 374 36.68 23.05 25.56
N THR A 375 35.83 23.96 26.04
CA THR A 375 36.28 25.06 26.95
C THR A 375 36.08 24.72 28.43
N GLY A 376 35.32 23.67 28.74
CA GLY A 376 34.94 23.34 30.09
C GLY A 376 34.03 24.43 30.72
N ASP A 377 33.90 24.39 32.02
CA ASP A 377 33.11 25.35 32.80
C ASP A 377 33.88 26.64 33.16
N GLU A 378 34.92 27.00 32.42
CA GLU A 378 35.64 28.23 32.66
C GLU A 378 34.74 29.47 32.51
N PRO A 379 34.76 30.41 33.43
CA PRO A 379 33.89 31.58 33.39
C PRO A 379 34.27 32.52 32.23
N ILE A 380 33.44 32.46 31.18
CA ILE A 380 33.58 33.31 30.00
C ILE A 380 33.16 34.75 30.37
N GLY A 381 33.98 35.74 30.07
CA GLY A 381 33.67 37.14 30.30
C GLY A 381 32.42 37.62 29.56
N LYS A 382 31.66 38.58 30.12
CA LYS A 382 30.38 39.07 29.55
C LYS A 382 30.52 39.55 28.09
N ALA A 383 31.64 40.20 27.73
CA ALA A 383 31.93 40.67 26.37
C ALA A 383 32.06 39.50 25.39
N THR A 384 32.79 38.45 25.79
CA THR A 384 33.00 37.23 25.00
C THR A 384 31.69 36.45 24.81
N ARG A 385 30.84 36.37 25.85
CA ARG A 385 29.49 35.76 25.72
C ARG A 385 28.61 36.47 24.69
N THR A 386 28.63 37.81 24.68
CA THR A 386 27.89 38.60 23.71
C THR A 386 28.40 38.36 22.29
N GLU A 387 29.71 38.26 22.10
CA GLU A 387 30.35 37.98 20.83
C GLU A 387 30.00 36.57 20.33
N GLN A 388 30.07 35.59 21.19
CA GLN A 388 29.68 34.22 20.87
C GLN A 388 28.18 34.12 20.48
N MET A 389 27.29 34.77 21.23
CA MET A 389 25.88 34.83 20.90
C MET A 389 25.64 35.46 19.51
N ILE A 390 26.28 36.61 19.21
CA ILE A 390 26.15 37.27 17.92
C ILE A 390 26.63 36.36 16.78
N LEU A 391 27.76 35.70 16.92
CA LEU A 391 28.30 34.81 15.89
C LEU A 391 27.40 33.58 15.70
N ARG A 392 26.99 32.96 16.80
CA ARG A 392 26.10 31.77 16.74
C ARG A 392 24.80 32.08 16.00
N GLU A 393 24.11 33.14 16.42
CA GLU A 393 22.86 33.55 15.77
C GLU A 393 23.09 34.03 14.32
N PHE A 394 24.23 34.67 14.02
CA PHE A 394 24.57 35.05 12.64
C PHE A 394 24.62 33.82 11.73
N TYR A 395 25.29 32.75 12.14
CA TYR A 395 25.38 31.51 11.34
C TYR A 395 24.09 30.70 11.40
N ALA A 396 23.30 30.78 12.47
CA ALA A 396 22.01 30.13 12.58
C ALA A 396 21.00 30.66 11.54
N TYR A 397 21.08 31.93 11.20
CA TYR A 397 20.19 32.58 10.22
C TYR A 397 20.86 32.89 8.87
N LEU A 398 22.12 32.47 8.67
CA LEU A 398 22.88 32.76 7.45
C LEU A 398 22.15 32.31 6.17
N PRO A 399 21.46 31.14 6.10
CA PRO A 399 20.73 30.69 4.89
C PRO A 399 19.41 31.43 4.68
N GLU A 400 18.94 32.25 5.61
CA GLU A 400 17.66 32.94 5.49
C GLU A 400 17.66 33.99 4.39
N LYS A 401 16.70 33.94 3.46
CA LYS A 401 16.63 34.84 2.28
C LYS A 401 16.53 36.32 2.67
N ASN A 402 15.82 36.63 3.74
CA ASN A 402 15.56 37.98 4.22
C ASN A 402 16.54 38.43 5.35
N PHE A 403 17.66 37.76 5.49
CA PHE A 403 18.62 38.06 6.54
C PHE A 403 19.32 39.39 6.29
N THR A 404 18.81 40.46 6.94
CA THR A 404 19.36 41.82 6.89
C THR A 404 19.84 42.27 8.27
N MET A 405 20.79 43.24 8.30
CA MET A 405 21.28 43.80 9.57
C MET A 405 20.13 44.32 10.45
N GLN A 406 19.14 44.99 9.86
CA GLN A 406 18.03 45.55 10.63
C GLN A 406 17.15 44.48 11.24
N TRP A 407 16.81 43.47 10.45
CA TRP A 407 16.03 42.32 10.91
C TRP A 407 16.80 41.55 12.01
N PHE A 408 18.06 41.27 11.79
CA PHE A 408 18.92 40.55 12.74
C PHE A 408 19.01 41.30 14.08
N ALA A 409 19.22 42.62 14.03
CA ALA A 409 19.32 43.46 15.24
C ALA A 409 18.01 43.54 16.02
N ARG A 410 16.86 43.70 15.31
CA ARG A 410 15.57 43.97 15.95
C ARG A 410 14.81 42.70 16.35
N GLU A 411 14.77 41.71 15.47
CA GLU A 411 13.92 40.54 15.66
C GLU A 411 14.63 39.38 16.36
N ILE A 412 15.96 39.27 16.21
CA ILE A 412 16.74 38.15 16.78
C ILE A 412 17.49 38.55 18.03
N LEU A 413 18.32 39.63 17.94
CA LEU A 413 19.21 39.99 19.03
C LEU A 413 18.66 41.05 19.97
N PHE A 414 17.56 41.72 19.60
CA PHE A 414 16.98 42.84 20.37
C PHE A 414 18.01 43.93 20.73
N MET A 415 18.87 44.28 19.75
CA MET A 415 19.97 45.23 19.90
C MET A 415 19.82 46.43 18.97
N ASN A 416 20.52 47.53 19.29
CA ASN A 416 20.61 48.66 18.38
C ASN A 416 21.41 48.28 17.13
N PRO A 417 20.90 48.51 15.89
CA PRO A 417 21.57 48.14 14.64
C PRO A 417 22.98 48.74 14.48
N ASP A 418 23.18 50.00 14.89
CA ASP A 418 24.48 50.66 14.75
C ASP A 418 25.52 50.07 15.70
N TYR A 419 25.10 49.72 16.90
CA TYR A 419 25.96 49.03 17.87
C TYR A 419 26.35 47.65 17.32
N LEU A 420 25.35 46.87 16.82
CA LEU A 420 25.58 45.55 16.28
C LEU A 420 26.52 45.59 15.06
N SER A 421 26.32 46.54 14.14
CA SER A 421 27.17 46.72 12.96
C SER A 421 28.65 46.92 13.33
N ARG A 422 28.91 47.83 14.26
CA ARG A 422 30.28 48.09 14.75
C ARG A 422 30.87 46.89 15.47
N ARG A 423 30.05 46.14 16.19
CA ARG A 423 30.50 44.94 16.90
C ARG A 423 30.88 43.81 15.93
N ILE A 424 30.06 43.56 14.91
CA ILE A 424 30.37 42.58 13.89
C ILE A 424 31.64 42.93 13.12
N GLU A 425 31.78 44.18 12.69
CA GLU A 425 32.98 44.65 12.00
C GLU A 425 34.23 44.47 12.85
N LYS A 426 34.15 44.77 14.17
CA LYS A 426 35.26 44.56 15.10
C LYS A 426 35.61 43.07 15.25
N MET A 427 34.62 42.16 15.23
CA MET A 427 34.82 40.73 15.47
C MET A 427 35.31 40.00 14.23
N THR A 428 34.83 40.40 13.06
CA THR A 428 35.06 39.69 11.80
C THR A 428 36.04 40.39 10.85
N GLY A 429 36.31 41.64 11.07
CA GLY A 429 37.11 42.51 10.17
C GLY A 429 36.29 43.04 9.00
N ASP A 430 35.04 42.57 8.79
CA ASP A 430 34.20 42.90 7.66
C ASP A 430 32.86 43.51 8.11
N LYS A 431 32.27 44.32 7.24
CA LYS A 431 30.88 44.77 7.41
C LYS A 431 29.93 43.58 7.26
N PHE A 432 28.81 43.62 7.99
CA PHE A 432 27.79 42.54 8.00
C PHE A 432 27.47 42.03 6.61
N ALA A 433 27.09 42.90 5.66
CA ALA A 433 26.70 42.46 4.31
C ALA A 433 27.87 41.83 3.54
N THR A 434 29.10 42.32 3.72
CA THR A 434 30.28 41.72 3.09
C THR A 434 30.54 40.31 3.61
N ARG A 435 30.52 40.17 4.94
CA ARG A 435 30.73 38.92 5.64
C ARG A 435 29.63 37.87 5.24
N LEU A 436 28.37 38.30 5.31
CA LEU A 436 27.24 37.46 4.94
C LEU A 436 27.36 36.88 3.52
N ILE A 437 27.68 37.76 2.56
CA ILE A 437 27.85 37.36 1.16
C ILE A 437 29.04 36.41 0.98
N ALA A 438 30.18 36.71 1.63
CA ALA A 438 31.39 35.90 1.56
C ALA A 438 31.16 34.48 2.07
N ASP A 439 30.51 34.34 3.23
CA ASP A 439 30.24 33.05 3.85
C ASP A 439 29.22 32.23 3.02
N ARG A 440 28.17 32.85 2.49
CA ARG A 440 27.21 32.21 1.59
C ARG A 440 27.88 31.67 0.30
N ILE A 441 28.80 32.44 -0.29
CA ILE A 441 29.55 32.02 -1.48
C ILE A 441 30.53 30.90 -1.16
N GLU A 442 31.16 30.92 0.01
CA GLU A 442 32.06 29.85 0.44
C GLU A 442 31.32 28.53 0.63
N ILE A 443 30.12 28.55 1.24
CA ILE A 443 29.25 27.37 1.34
C ILE A 443 28.83 26.90 -0.07
N ALA A 444 28.41 27.83 -0.95
CA ALA A 444 28.04 27.47 -2.32
C ALA A 444 29.21 26.82 -3.10
N ARG A 445 30.44 27.32 -2.89
CA ARG A 445 31.65 26.75 -3.47
C ARG A 445 31.90 25.33 -2.97
N HIS A 446 31.73 25.10 -1.67
CA HIS A 446 31.86 23.79 -1.05
C HIS A 446 30.80 22.82 -1.59
N LEU A 447 29.54 23.22 -1.67
CA LEU A 447 28.45 22.41 -2.25
C LEU A 447 28.74 21.98 -3.69
N LEU A 448 29.24 22.88 -4.55
CA LEU A 448 29.67 22.58 -5.91
C LEU A 448 30.90 21.66 -5.98
N THR A 449 31.70 21.61 -4.93
CA THR A 449 32.82 20.65 -4.83
C THR A 449 32.30 19.25 -4.49
N ILE A 450 31.27 19.14 -3.67
CA ILE A 450 30.61 17.86 -3.31
C ILE A 450 29.81 17.33 -4.50
N ASP A 451 28.96 18.18 -5.09
CA ASP A 451 28.12 17.81 -6.23
C ASP A 451 28.17 18.90 -7.34
N PRO A 452 28.98 18.67 -8.38
CA PRO A 452 29.07 19.60 -9.53
C PRO A 452 27.80 19.68 -10.38
N THR A 453 26.84 18.77 -10.20
CA THR A 453 25.62 18.67 -11.04
C THR A 453 24.46 19.52 -10.50
N LEU A 454 24.63 20.20 -9.38
CA LEU A 454 23.59 20.98 -8.71
C LEU A 454 22.96 22.04 -9.63
N LYS A 455 21.62 22.15 -9.55
CA LYS A 455 20.88 23.22 -10.22
C LYS A 455 21.23 24.57 -9.56
N MET A 456 21.66 25.52 -10.38
CA MET A 456 22.14 26.83 -9.87
C MET A 456 21.06 27.61 -9.13
N THR A 457 19.81 27.53 -9.56
CA THR A 457 18.67 28.16 -8.88
C THR A 457 18.49 27.60 -7.48
N LYS A 458 18.47 26.26 -7.34
CA LYS A 458 18.35 25.58 -6.03
C LYS A 458 19.54 25.91 -5.13
N LEU A 459 20.77 25.93 -5.68
CA LEU A 459 21.98 26.29 -4.94
C LEU A 459 21.87 27.71 -4.38
N ALA A 460 21.54 28.70 -5.23
CA ALA A 460 21.38 30.09 -4.81
C ALA A 460 20.34 30.25 -3.69
N GLU A 461 19.19 29.60 -3.83
CA GLU A 461 18.13 29.63 -2.82
C GLU A 461 18.56 29.00 -1.50
N THR A 462 19.22 27.84 -1.53
CA THR A 462 19.64 27.10 -0.32
C THR A 462 20.67 27.88 0.49
N VAL A 463 21.56 28.58 -0.16
CA VAL A 463 22.55 29.45 0.54
C VAL A 463 22.01 30.85 0.88
N GLY A 464 20.71 31.10 0.68
CA GLY A 464 20.07 32.35 1.12
C GLY A 464 20.07 33.51 0.13
N PHE A 465 20.46 33.30 -1.14
CA PHE A 465 20.20 34.29 -2.16
C PHE A 465 18.72 34.21 -2.58
N ALA A 466 18.10 35.36 -2.84
CA ALA A 466 16.79 35.37 -3.48
C ALA A 466 16.88 34.66 -4.84
N ALA A 467 15.74 34.30 -5.45
CA ALA A 467 15.69 33.56 -6.73
C ALA A 467 16.36 34.27 -7.95
N ASP A 468 17.27 35.20 -7.69
CA ASP A 468 18.07 35.94 -8.68
C ASP A 468 19.39 35.18 -8.95
N GLU A 469 19.31 34.19 -9.82
CA GLU A 469 20.47 33.40 -10.29
C GLU A 469 21.53 34.28 -10.96
N GLN A 470 21.13 35.39 -11.61
CA GLN A 470 22.08 36.28 -12.28
C GLN A 470 22.89 37.07 -11.25
N TYR A 471 22.24 37.57 -10.20
CA TYR A 471 22.91 38.24 -9.10
C TYR A 471 23.89 37.31 -8.38
N PHE A 472 23.41 36.10 -8.04
CA PHE A 472 24.26 35.07 -7.43
C PHE A 472 25.48 34.75 -8.30
N SER A 473 25.30 34.46 -9.58
CA SER A 473 26.39 34.11 -10.51
C SER A 473 27.40 35.22 -10.66
N ARG A 474 26.96 36.49 -10.68
CA ARG A 474 27.85 37.69 -10.76
C ARG A 474 28.69 37.81 -9.48
N ILE A 475 28.09 37.67 -8.30
CA ILE A 475 28.78 37.73 -7.02
C ILE A 475 29.74 36.56 -6.85
N PHE A 476 29.30 35.34 -7.18
CA PHE A 476 30.17 34.16 -7.14
C PHE A 476 31.41 34.36 -8.01
N ARG A 477 31.24 34.84 -9.28
CA ARG A 477 32.37 35.12 -10.14
C ARG A 477 33.32 36.22 -9.59
N LYS A 478 32.76 37.22 -8.92
CA LYS A 478 33.56 38.29 -8.32
C LYS A 478 34.45 37.76 -7.22
N LEU A 479 33.96 36.83 -6.38
CA LEU A 479 34.69 36.34 -5.21
C LEU A 479 35.56 35.12 -5.50
N VAL A 480 35.10 34.22 -6.41
CA VAL A 480 35.77 32.94 -6.71
C VAL A 480 36.64 33.03 -7.97
N GLY A 481 36.41 34.03 -8.86
CA GLY A 481 37.15 34.22 -10.11
C GLY A 481 36.56 33.50 -11.30
N ALA A 482 35.58 32.58 -11.12
CA ALA A 482 34.89 31.82 -12.16
C ALA A 482 33.36 31.82 -11.92
N THR A 483 32.56 31.64 -12.93
CA THR A 483 31.12 31.46 -12.75
C THR A 483 30.84 30.13 -12.05
N PRO A 484 29.68 29.96 -11.34
CA PRO A 484 29.35 28.72 -10.65
C PRO A 484 29.41 27.51 -11.60
N LYS A 485 28.91 27.65 -12.86
CA LYS A 485 28.98 26.60 -13.90
C LYS A 485 30.42 26.26 -14.29
N GLN A 486 31.27 27.28 -14.51
CA GLN A 486 32.68 27.06 -14.84
C GLN A 486 33.43 26.40 -13.69
N TYR A 487 33.14 26.79 -12.46
CA TYR A 487 33.70 26.17 -11.25
C TYR A 487 33.30 24.69 -11.16
N ALA A 488 32.02 24.38 -11.31
CA ALA A 488 31.51 23.03 -11.30
C ALA A 488 32.13 22.14 -12.40
N THR A 489 32.23 22.64 -13.62
CA THR A 489 32.91 21.94 -14.74
C THR A 489 34.38 21.69 -14.45
N GLY A 490 35.12 22.66 -13.93
CA GLY A 490 36.52 22.52 -13.54
C GLY A 490 36.74 21.49 -12.42
N VAL A 491 35.81 21.37 -11.51
CA VAL A 491 35.81 20.33 -10.46
C VAL A 491 35.52 18.96 -11.08
N ALA A 492 34.52 18.86 -11.96
CA ALA A 492 34.15 17.62 -12.65
C ALA A 492 35.29 17.08 -13.54
N ASP A 493 36.01 17.97 -14.24
CA ASP A 493 37.15 17.60 -15.08
C ASP A 493 38.45 17.38 -14.31
N LYS A 494 38.45 17.48 -12.96
CA LYS A 494 39.64 17.42 -12.11
C LYS A 494 40.69 18.47 -12.43
N GLN A 495 40.33 19.56 -13.10
CA GLN A 495 41.19 20.72 -13.31
C GLN A 495 41.16 21.59 -12.05
N ILE A 496 42.26 21.57 -11.31
CA ILE A 496 42.43 22.41 -10.11
C ILE A 496 42.48 23.85 -10.57
N ILE A 497 41.40 24.61 -10.32
CA ILE A 497 41.44 26.07 -10.44
C ILE A 497 42.37 26.59 -9.33
N PRO A 498 43.48 27.28 -9.63
CA PRO A 498 44.39 27.71 -8.58
C PRO A 498 43.68 28.64 -7.58
N ARG A 499 43.86 28.36 -6.30
CA ARG A 499 43.35 29.23 -5.21
C ARG A 499 43.92 30.64 -5.45
N GLY A 500 43.05 31.58 -5.80
CA GLY A 500 43.41 32.98 -5.83
C GLY A 500 43.83 33.37 -4.42
N ARG A 501 45.09 33.78 -4.26
CA ARG A 501 45.59 34.42 -3.03
C ARG A 501 44.80 35.72 -2.83
N ALA A 502 44.07 35.83 -1.74
CA ALA A 502 43.65 37.10 -1.15
C ALA A 502 44.67 37.53 -0.10
#